data_2280f74a978843d94d1496f2022ab993
#
_entry.id   2280f74a978843d94d1496f2022ab993
#
_cell.length_a   1.000
_cell.length_b   1.000
_cell.length_c   1.000
_cell.angle_alpha   90.00
_cell.angle_beta   90.00
_cell.angle_gamma   90.00
#
_symmetry.space_group_name_H-M   'P 1'
#
loop_
_entity.id
_entity.type
_entity.pdbx_description
1 polymer ?
#
loop_
_entity_poly.entity_id
_entity_poly.type
_entity_poly.pdbx_seq_one_letter_code
_entity_poly.pdbx_strand_id
1 'polypeptide(L)'
;MKHKKITAPGGAVHYWIEKKENNADCIVFTHGLTADHTMFERQASYFSKKYTTIFWDVPMHGLSRPYKNFSYRDTAEILYSILRTENIKKVILVGMSMGGYPSQHFAVRYPDMVKGFVALDTTPLGLRYYSKSDLWWLKRIAPMAKWFPANLLRKSMAWSVAQTRYSYQKMLSMTEPLSKADMVEQMRIAYGYFARENTDAAFQFPVLILVGDKDSTGKVKAYCKAWARQTGYPLHYIKNAKHFANGDNPKQVNREIQAFIKNIS
;
A
#
# COMPACT_ATOMS: atom_id res chain seq x y z
N MET A 1 8.79 8.81 16.12
CA MET A 1 9.42 8.41 14.84
C MET A 1 10.29 9.53 14.31
N LYS A 2 11.47 9.21 13.79
CA LYS A 2 12.40 10.16 13.16
C LYS A 2 12.05 10.31 11.68
N HIS A 3 11.81 11.56 11.23
CA HIS A 3 11.59 11.88 9.84
C HIS A 3 12.91 12.00 9.09
N LYS A 4 13.01 11.35 7.94
CA LYS A 4 14.19 11.36 7.07
C LYS A 4 13.77 11.44 5.60
N LYS A 5 14.75 11.68 4.73
CA LYS A 5 14.58 11.64 3.28
C LYS A 5 15.81 11.07 2.59
N ILE A 6 15.61 10.49 1.43
CA ILE A 6 16.66 10.13 0.47
C ILE A 6 16.45 10.90 -0.83
N THR A 7 17.52 11.12 -1.58
CA THR A 7 17.45 11.64 -2.95
C THR A 7 17.35 10.47 -3.91
N ALA A 8 16.31 10.46 -4.73
CA ALA A 8 16.11 9.51 -5.81
C ALA A 8 16.11 10.24 -7.16
N PRO A 9 16.26 9.56 -8.31
CA PRO A 9 16.36 10.21 -9.62
C PRO A 9 15.20 11.14 -9.97
N GLY A 10 14.00 10.84 -9.49
CA GLY A 10 12.79 11.64 -9.75
C GLY A 10 12.53 12.75 -8.74
N GLY A 11 13.20 12.76 -7.58
CA GLY A 11 12.97 13.72 -6.50
C GLY A 11 13.33 13.18 -5.12
N ALA A 12 13.04 13.96 -4.08
CA ALA A 12 13.20 13.51 -2.71
C ALA A 12 12.10 12.52 -2.33
N VAL A 13 12.46 11.48 -1.57
CA VAL A 13 11.51 10.53 -1.00
C VAL A 13 11.62 10.56 0.51
N HIS A 14 10.49 10.81 1.15
CA HIS A 14 10.36 11.01 2.58
C HIS A 14 9.91 9.74 3.29
N TYR A 15 10.48 9.44 4.46
CA TYR A 15 10.09 8.30 5.29
C TYR A 15 10.26 8.63 6.78
N TRP A 16 9.53 7.88 7.59
CA TRP A 16 9.52 7.98 9.04
C TRP A 16 9.94 6.64 9.62
N ILE A 17 10.94 6.66 10.49
CA ILE A 17 11.46 5.44 11.09
C ILE A 17 11.45 5.55 12.62
N GLU A 18 11.03 4.46 13.24
CA GLU A 18 11.25 4.20 14.66
C GLU A 18 12.11 2.94 14.77
N LYS A 19 13.37 3.12 15.18
CA LYS A 19 14.29 2.01 15.36
C LYS A 19 14.14 1.40 16.74
N LYS A 20 14.21 0.07 16.81
CA LYS A 20 14.37 -0.69 18.05
C LYS A 20 15.74 -1.32 18.10
N GLU A 21 16.26 -1.44 19.32
CA GLU A 21 17.50 -2.15 19.62
C GLU A 21 17.27 -3.67 19.58
N ASN A 22 18.35 -4.46 19.63
CA ASN A 22 18.33 -5.91 19.80
C ASN A 22 17.70 -6.73 18.64
N ASN A 23 18.06 -6.41 17.38
CA ASN A 23 17.64 -7.18 16.21
C ASN A 23 16.11 -7.34 16.05
N ALA A 24 15.33 -6.37 16.55
CA ALA A 24 13.89 -6.38 16.37
C ALA A 24 13.54 -6.41 14.89
N ASP A 25 12.53 -7.22 14.54
CA ASP A 25 12.02 -7.26 13.17
C ASP A 25 11.63 -5.87 12.67
N CYS A 26 11.90 -5.63 11.40
CA CYS A 26 11.53 -4.39 10.72
C CYS A 26 10.24 -4.60 9.91
N ILE A 27 9.28 -3.71 10.11
CA ILE A 27 8.02 -3.68 9.34
C ILE A 27 8.01 -2.43 8.48
N VAL A 28 7.79 -2.60 7.18
CA VAL A 28 7.61 -1.48 6.24
C VAL A 28 6.14 -1.37 5.89
N PHE A 29 5.55 -0.20 6.11
CA PHE A 29 4.17 0.12 5.77
C PHE A 29 4.12 1.03 4.53
N THR A 30 3.43 0.56 3.49
CA THR A 30 3.29 1.25 2.20
C THR A 30 1.83 1.59 1.94
N HIS A 31 1.52 2.88 1.87
CA HIS A 31 0.16 3.41 1.76
C HIS A 31 -0.47 3.27 0.37
N GLY A 32 -1.79 3.47 0.30
CA GLY A 32 -2.57 3.41 -0.92
C GLY A 32 -2.53 4.68 -1.78
N LEU A 33 -3.25 4.63 -2.89
CA LEU A 33 -3.38 5.74 -3.84
C LEU A 33 -3.98 6.97 -3.17
N THR A 34 -3.48 8.16 -3.52
CA THR A 34 -3.88 9.48 -2.99
C THR A 34 -3.78 9.64 -1.47
N ALA A 35 -3.09 8.72 -0.82
CA ALA A 35 -2.81 8.75 0.61
C ALA A 35 -1.35 9.14 0.89
N ASP A 36 -0.96 9.10 2.14
CA ASP A 36 0.40 9.31 2.64
C ASP A 36 0.69 8.39 3.84
N HIS A 37 1.90 8.48 4.41
CA HIS A 37 2.33 7.69 5.57
C HIS A 37 1.36 7.73 6.75
N THR A 38 0.59 8.82 6.91
CA THR A 38 -0.34 8.99 8.04
C THR A 38 -1.56 8.07 7.95
N MET A 39 -1.78 7.40 6.80
CA MET A 39 -2.77 6.32 6.66
C MET A 39 -2.60 5.24 7.73
N PHE A 40 -1.36 5.01 8.17
CA PHE A 40 -1.00 3.99 9.14
C PHE A 40 -0.80 4.51 10.57
N GLU A 41 -1.29 5.70 10.94
CA GLU A 41 -1.05 6.26 12.28
C GLU A 41 -1.51 5.34 13.42
N ARG A 42 -2.58 4.55 13.22
CA ARG A 42 -3.08 3.56 14.19
C ARG A 42 -2.19 2.32 14.27
N GLN A 43 -1.56 1.94 13.16
CA GLN A 43 -0.54 0.88 13.12
C GLN A 43 0.77 1.36 13.72
N ALA A 44 1.17 2.60 13.43
CA ALA A 44 2.35 3.23 14.02
C ALA A 44 2.26 3.24 15.55
N SER A 45 1.14 3.69 16.11
CA SER A 45 0.92 3.71 17.56
C SER A 45 0.99 2.33 18.22
N TYR A 46 0.72 1.26 17.47
CA TYR A 46 0.74 -0.12 17.96
C TYR A 46 2.10 -0.79 17.76
N PHE A 47 2.61 -0.83 16.54
CA PHE A 47 3.79 -1.62 16.17
C PHE A 47 5.11 -0.94 16.55
N SER A 48 5.20 0.40 16.49
CA SER A 48 6.44 1.12 16.84
C SER A 48 6.85 0.99 18.31
N LYS A 49 6.01 0.36 19.14
CA LYS A 49 6.38 0.04 20.53
C LYS A 49 7.35 -1.14 20.64
N LYS A 50 7.27 -2.10 19.71
CA LYS A 50 7.99 -3.39 19.77
C LYS A 50 8.89 -3.67 18.57
N TYR A 51 8.60 -3.10 17.43
CA TYR A 51 9.27 -3.37 16.15
C TYR A 51 9.99 -2.13 15.64
N THR A 52 11.05 -2.32 14.88
CA THR A 52 11.52 -1.27 13.99
C THR A 52 10.45 -1.09 12.92
N THR A 53 9.98 0.14 12.72
CA THR A 53 8.93 0.44 11.76
C THR A 53 9.35 1.54 10.80
N ILE A 54 9.04 1.36 9.53
CA ILE A 54 9.21 2.36 8.48
C ILE A 54 7.87 2.64 7.85
N PHE A 55 7.51 3.92 7.78
CA PHE A 55 6.39 4.46 7.02
C PHE A 55 6.99 5.44 6.01
N TRP A 56 6.57 5.39 4.78
CA TRP A 56 7.13 6.25 3.75
C TRP A 56 6.06 6.80 2.83
N ASP A 57 6.30 7.96 2.29
CA ASP A 57 5.48 8.51 1.24
C ASP A 57 6.00 7.97 -0.10
N VAL A 58 5.20 7.14 -0.75
CA VAL A 58 5.52 6.61 -2.09
C VAL A 58 5.76 7.78 -3.04
N PRO A 59 6.74 7.71 -3.97
CA PRO A 59 6.93 8.75 -4.97
C PRO A 59 5.62 9.28 -5.57
N MET A 60 5.53 10.59 -5.75
CA MET A 60 4.34 11.36 -6.14
C MET A 60 3.24 11.47 -5.08
N HIS A 61 3.45 10.98 -3.87
CA HIS A 61 2.48 11.05 -2.77
C HIS A 61 3.06 11.80 -1.56
N GLY A 62 2.18 12.31 -0.70
CA GLY A 62 2.55 12.98 0.54
C GLY A 62 3.63 14.04 0.35
N LEU A 63 4.69 14.00 1.16
CA LEU A 63 5.86 14.87 1.06
C LEU A 63 6.85 14.46 -0.05
N SER A 64 6.70 13.27 -0.63
CA SER A 64 7.49 12.80 -1.78
C SER A 64 6.95 13.36 -3.11
N ARG A 65 6.43 14.60 -3.07
CA ARG A 65 6.00 15.40 -4.21
C ARG A 65 6.77 16.74 -4.23
N PRO A 66 7.10 17.28 -5.40
CA PRO A 66 6.93 16.67 -6.73
C PRO A 66 7.92 15.54 -6.99
N TYR A 67 7.54 14.58 -7.83
CA TYR A 67 8.39 13.47 -8.26
C TYR A 67 8.20 13.20 -9.75
N LYS A 68 9.29 12.96 -10.50
CA LYS A 68 9.28 12.69 -11.94
C LYS A 68 9.54 11.23 -12.23
N ASN A 69 9.04 10.74 -13.38
CA ASN A 69 9.35 9.39 -13.89
C ASN A 69 9.01 8.26 -12.91
N PHE A 70 7.80 8.31 -12.35
CA PHE A 70 7.32 7.23 -11.48
C PHE A 70 7.26 5.88 -12.22
N SER A 71 7.73 4.83 -11.55
CA SER A 71 7.41 3.43 -11.89
C SER A 71 7.37 2.58 -10.61
N TYR A 72 6.66 1.45 -10.64
CA TYR A 72 6.66 0.54 -9.49
C TYR A 72 8.00 -0.16 -9.32
N ARG A 73 8.71 -0.42 -10.41
CA ARG A 73 10.09 -0.98 -10.36
C ARG A 73 11.04 -0.03 -9.67
N ASP A 74 10.98 1.28 -9.99
CA ASP A 74 11.82 2.28 -9.34
C ASP A 74 11.44 2.47 -7.87
N THR A 75 10.16 2.31 -7.51
CA THR A 75 9.76 2.35 -6.09
C THR A 75 10.38 1.20 -5.29
N ALA A 76 10.60 0.03 -5.89
CA ALA A 76 11.31 -1.07 -5.26
C ALA A 76 12.79 -0.73 -4.99
N GLU A 77 13.47 -0.10 -5.95
CA GLU A 77 14.87 0.37 -5.80
C GLU A 77 14.99 1.46 -4.72
N ILE A 78 14.00 2.35 -4.65
CA ILE A 78 13.95 3.40 -3.64
C ILE A 78 13.77 2.79 -2.24
N LEU A 79 12.86 1.84 -2.07
CA LEU A 79 12.69 1.13 -0.81
C LEU A 79 13.96 0.37 -0.43
N TYR A 80 14.62 -0.30 -1.38
CA TYR A 80 15.92 -0.91 -1.16
C TYR A 80 16.95 0.09 -0.64
N SER A 81 17.02 1.29 -1.26
CA SER A 81 17.94 2.34 -0.85
C SER A 81 17.66 2.85 0.58
N ILE A 82 16.37 3.00 0.96
CA ILE A 82 15.97 3.34 2.33
C ILE A 82 16.48 2.27 3.30
N LEU A 83 16.22 1.01 3.01
CA LEU A 83 16.61 -0.10 3.90
C LEU A 83 18.13 -0.21 4.04
N ARG A 84 18.88 -0.01 2.96
CA ARG A 84 20.35 0.01 2.97
C ARG A 84 20.88 1.17 3.82
N THR A 85 20.33 2.38 3.66
CA THR A 85 20.69 3.56 4.45
C THR A 85 20.46 3.32 5.96
N GLU A 86 19.43 2.54 6.29
CA GLU A 86 19.09 2.21 7.67
C GLU A 86 19.77 0.94 8.20
N ASN A 87 20.62 0.28 7.39
CA ASN A 87 21.28 -0.99 7.72
C ASN A 87 20.29 -2.12 8.04
N ILE A 88 19.13 -2.15 7.36
CA ILE A 88 18.11 -3.17 7.54
C ILE A 88 18.32 -4.27 6.51
N LYS A 89 18.54 -5.49 6.97
CA LYS A 89 18.82 -6.66 6.12
C LYS A 89 17.56 -7.42 5.73
N LYS A 90 16.56 -7.48 6.62
CA LYS A 90 15.31 -8.22 6.39
C LYS A 90 14.12 -7.43 6.88
N VAL A 91 12.99 -7.56 6.16
CA VAL A 91 11.76 -6.82 6.44
C VAL A 91 10.51 -7.68 6.33
N ILE A 92 9.48 -7.26 7.03
CA ILE A 92 8.10 -7.68 6.82
C ILE A 92 7.42 -6.52 6.08
N LEU A 93 6.84 -6.80 4.94
CA LEU A 93 6.14 -5.81 4.13
C LEU A 93 4.65 -5.78 4.49
N VAL A 94 4.07 -4.60 4.62
CA VAL A 94 2.63 -4.38 4.75
C VAL A 94 2.23 -3.36 3.70
N GLY A 95 1.58 -3.80 2.65
CA GLY A 95 1.17 -2.95 1.55
C GLY A 95 -0.35 -2.83 1.46
N MET A 96 -0.87 -1.60 1.54
CA MET A 96 -2.30 -1.33 1.45
C MET A 96 -2.66 -0.85 0.04
N SER A 97 -3.64 -1.52 -0.60
CA SER A 97 -4.16 -1.11 -1.92
C SER A 97 -3.02 -0.91 -2.94
N MET A 98 -2.90 0.26 -3.55
CA MET A 98 -1.78 0.59 -4.43
C MET A 98 -0.41 0.29 -3.78
N GLY A 99 -0.26 0.49 -2.46
CA GLY A 99 0.99 0.21 -1.75
C GLY A 99 1.41 -1.26 -1.74
N GLY A 100 0.49 -2.16 -2.05
CA GLY A 100 0.82 -3.56 -2.28
C GLY A 100 1.66 -3.79 -3.55
N TYR A 101 1.59 -2.92 -4.55
CA TYR A 101 2.37 -3.10 -5.79
C TYR A 101 3.85 -2.76 -5.61
N PRO A 102 4.26 -1.61 -5.02
CA PRO A 102 5.64 -1.40 -4.61
C PRO A 102 6.19 -2.54 -3.75
N SER A 103 5.38 -3.03 -2.79
CA SER A 103 5.76 -4.13 -1.92
C SER A 103 6.01 -5.43 -2.69
N GLN A 104 5.13 -5.78 -3.63
CA GLN A 104 5.29 -6.97 -4.48
C GLN A 104 6.47 -6.83 -5.45
N HIS A 105 6.68 -5.66 -6.08
CA HIS A 105 7.86 -5.41 -6.92
C HIS A 105 9.16 -5.51 -6.13
N PHE A 106 9.19 -4.97 -4.91
CA PHE A 106 10.32 -5.15 -3.99
C PHE A 106 10.57 -6.63 -3.68
N ALA A 107 9.51 -7.35 -3.35
CA ALA A 107 9.56 -8.77 -3.00
C ALA A 107 10.05 -9.67 -4.14
N VAL A 108 9.69 -9.33 -5.38
CA VAL A 108 10.20 -10.03 -6.59
C VAL A 108 11.68 -9.71 -6.82
N ARG A 109 12.08 -8.46 -6.62
CA ARG A 109 13.45 -7.99 -6.90
C ARG A 109 14.47 -8.39 -5.82
N TYR A 110 14.03 -8.39 -4.55
CA TYR A 110 14.85 -8.62 -3.36
C TYR A 110 14.23 -9.68 -2.44
N PRO A 111 13.96 -10.91 -2.92
CA PRO A 111 13.25 -11.93 -2.14
C PRO A 111 13.98 -12.28 -0.85
N ASP A 112 15.33 -12.31 -0.87
CA ASP A 112 16.14 -12.62 0.31
C ASP A 112 16.04 -11.58 1.44
N MET A 113 15.54 -10.38 1.14
CA MET A 113 15.30 -9.35 2.14
C MET A 113 13.91 -9.44 2.77
N VAL A 114 13.02 -10.31 2.27
CA VAL A 114 11.63 -10.38 2.74
C VAL A 114 11.42 -11.57 3.65
N LYS A 115 11.02 -11.32 4.91
CA LYS A 115 10.57 -12.35 5.85
C LYS A 115 9.11 -12.77 5.61
N GLY A 116 8.28 -11.83 5.17
CA GLY A 116 6.86 -12.07 4.90
C GLY A 116 6.17 -10.83 4.34
N PHE A 117 4.99 -11.03 3.76
CA PHE A 117 4.20 -9.97 3.15
C PHE A 117 2.74 -10.03 3.62
N VAL A 118 2.24 -8.91 4.11
CA VAL A 118 0.82 -8.70 4.39
C VAL A 118 0.22 -7.84 3.30
N ALA A 119 -0.62 -8.45 2.48
CA ALA A 119 -1.36 -7.83 1.40
C ALA A 119 -2.71 -7.33 1.94
N LEU A 120 -2.83 -6.03 2.23
CA LEU A 120 -4.00 -5.42 2.84
C LEU A 120 -4.82 -4.68 1.78
N ASP A 121 -6.05 -5.17 1.53
CA ASP A 121 -6.95 -4.60 0.52
C ASP A 121 -6.26 -4.33 -0.84
N THR A 122 -5.30 -5.17 -1.20
CA THR A 122 -4.53 -5.08 -2.44
C THR A 122 -4.70 -6.33 -3.29
N THR A 123 -4.32 -6.24 -4.56
CA THR A 123 -4.50 -7.32 -5.52
C THR A 123 -3.16 -7.89 -5.99
N PRO A 124 -3.11 -9.14 -6.46
CA PRO A 124 -1.86 -9.76 -6.88
C PRO A 124 -1.26 -9.10 -8.12
N LEU A 125 0.05 -9.18 -8.27
CA LEU A 125 0.68 -9.09 -9.57
C LEU A 125 0.39 -10.36 -10.39
N GLY A 126 0.37 -10.23 -11.71
CA GLY A 126 0.07 -11.31 -12.64
C GLY A 126 -1.20 -11.01 -13.46
N LEU A 127 -1.02 -10.76 -14.76
CA LEU A 127 -2.14 -10.45 -15.67
C LEU A 127 -3.17 -11.57 -15.75
N ARG A 128 -2.81 -12.80 -15.39
CA ARG A 128 -3.72 -13.96 -15.34
C ARG A 128 -4.91 -13.78 -14.39
N TYR A 129 -4.80 -12.89 -13.40
CA TYR A 129 -5.89 -12.60 -12.46
C TYR A 129 -6.94 -11.63 -13.03
N TYR A 130 -6.63 -10.91 -14.10
CA TYR A 130 -7.42 -9.80 -14.61
C TYR A 130 -7.98 -10.07 -15.97
N SER A 131 -9.27 -9.81 -16.17
CA SER A 131 -9.86 -9.86 -17.49
C SER A 131 -9.42 -8.66 -18.36
N LYS A 132 -9.47 -8.82 -19.68
CA LYS A 132 -9.19 -7.71 -20.61
C LYS A 132 -10.12 -6.51 -20.36
N SER A 133 -11.38 -6.75 -19.97
CA SER A 133 -12.34 -5.70 -19.62
C SER A 133 -11.93 -4.95 -18.35
N ASP A 134 -11.40 -5.64 -17.33
CA ASP A 134 -10.94 -5.00 -16.10
C ASP A 134 -9.77 -4.03 -16.37
N LEU A 135 -8.79 -4.48 -17.15
CA LEU A 135 -7.66 -3.66 -17.57
C LEU A 135 -8.09 -2.47 -18.46
N TRP A 136 -9.09 -2.66 -19.27
CA TRP A 136 -9.68 -1.61 -20.10
C TRP A 136 -10.35 -0.54 -19.23
N TRP A 137 -11.11 -0.94 -18.20
CA TRP A 137 -11.74 -0.02 -17.25
C TRP A 137 -10.73 0.75 -16.40
N LEU A 138 -9.68 0.09 -15.91
CA LEU A 138 -8.62 0.75 -15.14
C LEU A 138 -8.01 1.94 -15.89
N LYS A 139 -7.78 1.81 -17.19
CA LYS A 139 -7.24 2.89 -18.02
C LYS A 139 -8.20 4.09 -18.17
N ARG A 140 -9.50 3.94 -17.86
CA ARG A 140 -10.52 4.99 -17.99
C ARG A 140 -10.83 5.73 -16.70
N ILE A 141 -10.43 5.21 -15.55
CA ILE A 141 -10.71 5.83 -14.25
C ILE A 141 -10.15 7.26 -14.19
N ALA A 142 -8.89 7.44 -14.55
CA ALA A 142 -8.26 8.76 -14.52
C ALA A 142 -8.88 9.76 -15.52
N PRO A 143 -9.11 9.42 -16.81
CA PRO A 143 -9.88 10.28 -17.71
C PRO A 143 -11.26 10.64 -17.19
N MET A 144 -12.01 9.70 -16.63
CA MET A 144 -13.35 9.95 -16.08
C MET A 144 -13.30 10.89 -14.87
N ALA A 145 -12.30 10.74 -13.99
CA ALA A 145 -12.13 11.60 -12.83
C ALA A 145 -11.98 13.09 -13.19
N LYS A 146 -11.50 13.40 -14.40
CA LYS A 146 -11.38 14.79 -14.89
C LYS A 146 -12.73 15.52 -14.99
N TRP A 147 -13.83 14.80 -15.16
CA TRP A 147 -15.16 15.40 -15.31
C TRP A 147 -15.81 15.80 -13.98
N PHE A 148 -15.30 15.30 -12.85
CA PHE A 148 -15.86 15.59 -11.54
C PHE A 148 -15.26 16.88 -10.96
N PRO A 149 -16.05 17.75 -10.29
CA PRO A 149 -15.52 18.81 -9.44
C PRO A 149 -14.57 18.25 -8.36
N ALA A 150 -13.50 18.99 -8.05
CA ALA A 150 -12.44 18.51 -7.12
C ALA A 150 -12.99 18.03 -5.76
N ASN A 151 -13.89 18.85 -5.16
CA ASN A 151 -14.49 18.52 -3.86
C ASN A 151 -15.41 17.29 -3.93
N LEU A 152 -16.16 17.13 -5.02
CA LEU A 152 -17.00 15.95 -5.22
C LEU A 152 -16.16 14.68 -5.41
N LEU A 153 -15.10 14.77 -6.23
CA LEU A 153 -14.15 13.66 -6.42
C LEU A 153 -13.56 13.22 -5.08
N ARG A 154 -13.04 14.16 -4.28
CA ARG A 154 -12.42 13.92 -2.97
C ARG A 154 -13.41 13.25 -1.99
N LYS A 155 -14.62 13.80 -1.86
CA LYS A 155 -15.66 13.23 -0.99
C LYS A 155 -16.11 11.84 -1.45
N SER A 156 -16.28 11.65 -2.76
CA SER A 156 -16.67 10.37 -3.35
C SER A 156 -15.60 9.28 -3.11
N MET A 157 -14.32 9.62 -3.31
CA MET A 157 -13.21 8.73 -3.00
C MET A 157 -13.20 8.33 -1.52
N ALA A 158 -13.30 9.32 -0.61
CA ALA A 158 -13.32 9.07 0.83
C ALA A 158 -14.52 8.18 1.24
N TRP A 159 -15.69 8.45 0.70
CA TRP A 159 -16.89 7.66 0.99
C TRP A 159 -16.82 6.22 0.47
N SER A 160 -16.24 6.03 -0.72
CA SER A 160 -16.16 4.70 -1.32
C SER A 160 -15.26 3.74 -0.54
N VAL A 161 -14.18 4.26 0.08
CA VAL A 161 -13.17 3.43 0.77
C VAL A 161 -13.39 3.31 2.28
N ALA A 162 -14.20 4.19 2.88
CA ALA A 162 -14.36 4.29 4.34
C ALA A 162 -15.70 3.75 4.81
N GLN A 163 -15.68 2.93 5.87
CA GLN A 163 -16.87 2.48 6.59
C GLN A 163 -17.13 3.35 7.83
N THR A 164 -16.08 3.84 8.47
CA THR A 164 -16.17 4.64 9.70
C THR A 164 -15.98 6.13 9.42
N ARG A 165 -16.53 6.97 10.33
CA ARG A 165 -16.31 8.43 10.28
C ARG A 165 -14.84 8.78 10.34
N TYR A 166 -14.05 8.05 11.16
CA TYR A 166 -12.61 8.25 11.25
C TYR A 166 -11.93 8.03 9.89
N SER A 167 -12.16 6.91 9.23
CA SER A 167 -11.55 6.59 7.94
C SER A 167 -11.97 7.60 6.86
N TYR A 168 -13.23 8.02 6.87
CA TYR A 168 -13.71 9.05 5.96
C TYR A 168 -12.96 10.38 6.14
N GLN A 169 -12.88 10.87 7.38
CA GLN A 169 -12.18 12.12 7.69
C GLN A 169 -10.68 12.02 7.39
N LYS A 170 -10.08 10.87 7.69
CA LYS A 170 -8.65 10.63 7.41
C LYS A 170 -8.36 10.66 5.90
N MET A 171 -9.20 10.02 5.08
CA MET A 171 -9.08 10.12 3.61
C MET A 171 -9.23 11.54 3.11
N LEU A 172 -10.19 12.30 3.65
CA LEU A 172 -10.32 13.72 3.30
C LEU A 172 -9.06 14.51 3.65
N SER A 173 -8.51 14.34 4.86
CA SER A 173 -7.30 15.08 5.29
C SER A 173 -6.07 14.75 4.44
N MET A 174 -5.87 13.48 4.04
CA MET A 174 -4.76 13.09 3.16
C MET A 174 -4.92 13.63 1.74
N THR A 175 -6.15 13.81 1.27
CA THR A 175 -6.43 14.33 -0.07
C THR A 175 -6.58 15.85 -0.12
N GLU A 176 -6.72 16.54 1.01
CA GLU A 176 -6.88 18.00 1.09
C GLU A 176 -5.71 18.76 0.43
N PRO A 177 -4.43 18.38 0.64
CA PRO A 177 -3.30 19.07 0.01
C PRO A 177 -3.15 18.80 -1.48
N LEU A 178 -3.97 17.90 -2.05
CA LEU A 178 -3.91 17.53 -3.46
C LEU A 178 -4.80 18.44 -4.29
N SER A 179 -4.26 19.00 -5.37
CA SER A 179 -5.10 19.57 -6.41
C SER A 179 -5.87 18.47 -7.15
N LYS A 180 -6.89 18.84 -7.90
CA LYS A 180 -7.59 17.90 -8.80
C LYS A 180 -6.61 17.28 -9.81
N ALA A 181 -5.67 18.07 -10.33
CA ALA A 181 -4.67 17.61 -11.26
C ALA A 181 -3.76 16.54 -10.62
N ASP A 182 -3.33 16.76 -9.37
CA ASP A 182 -2.53 15.77 -8.63
C ASP A 182 -3.29 14.45 -8.46
N MET A 183 -4.54 14.49 -8.00
CA MET A 183 -5.35 13.28 -7.83
C MET A 183 -5.51 12.48 -9.12
N VAL A 184 -5.83 13.19 -10.22
CA VAL A 184 -5.99 12.55 -11.54
C VAL A 184 -4.67 12.01 -12.05
N GLU A 185 -3.56 12.73 -11.85
CA GLU A 185 -2.24 12.27 -12.28
C GLU A 185 -1.78 11.04 -11.49
N GLN A 186 -2.00 11.02 -10.16
CA GLN A 186 -1.72 9.85 -9.34
C GLN A 186 -2.54 8.62 -9.80
N MET A 187 -3.83 8.80 -10.12
CA MET A 187 -4.65 7.73 -10.70
C MET A 187 -4.10 7.25 -12.05
N ARG A 188 -3.73 8.19 -12.93
CA ARG A 188 -3.20 7.88 -14.27
C ARG A 188 -1.93 7.04 -14.21
N ILE A 189 -0.99 7.44 -13.35
CA ILE A 189 0.27 6.74 -13.21
C ILE A 189 0.07 5.38 -12.50
N ALA A 190 -0.67 5.34 -11.40
CA ALA A 190 -0.90 4.11 -10.64
C ALA A 190 -1.51 3.02 -11.51
N TYR A 191 -2.60 3.30 -12.19
CA TYR A 191 -3.26 2.33 -13.06
C TYR A 191 -2.50 2.06 -14.37
N GLY A 192 -1.85 3.11 -14.92
CA GLY A 192 -1.05 2.97 -16.13
C GLY A 192 0.18 2.10 -15.94
N TYR A 193 0.93 2.33 -14.88
CA TYR A 193 2.12 1.51 -14.56
C TYR A 193 1.73 0.12 -14.05
N PHE A 194 0.64 -0.02 -13.30
CA PHE A 194 0.11 -1.34 -12.97
C PHE A 194 -0.10 -2.19 -14.23
N ALA A 195 -0.74 -1.65 -15.27
CA ALA A 195 -0.98 -2.40 -16.48
C ALA A 195 0.29 -2.70 -17.31
N ARG A 196 1.34 -1.87 -17.19
CA ARG A 196 2.61 -2.05 -17.93
C ARG A 196 3.60 -2.97 -17.24
N GLU A 197 3.67 -2.90 -15.91
CA GLU A 197 4.68 -3.56 -15.08
C GLU A 197 4.13 -4.77 -14.35
N ASN A 198 2.87 -5.12 -14.60
CA ASN A 198 2.21 -6.24 -13.99
C ASN A 198 2.72 -7.56 -14.59
N THR A 199 3.69 -8.15 -13.92
CA THR A 199 4.30 -9.45 -14.25
C THR A 199 3.90 -10.50 -13.22
N ASP A 200 3.87 -11.77 -13.61
CA ASP A 200 3.61 -12.85 -12.67
C ASP A 200 4.63 -12.84 -11.53
N ALA A 201 4.13 -12.96 -10.30
CA ALA A 201 4.92 -13.02 -9.09
C ALA A 201 4.59 -14.31 -8.32
N ALA A 202 5.65 -14.99 -7.87
CA ALA A 202 5.57 -16.10 -6.92
C ALA A 202 6.53 -15.80 -5.76
N PHE A 203 6.05 -15.99 -4.54
CA PHE A 203 6.82 -15.68 -3.34
C PHE A 203 7.18 -16.96 -2.59
N GLN A 204 8.43 -17.08 -2.17
CA GLN A 204 8.96 -18.21 -1.41
C GLN A 204 8.90 -17.99 0.12
N PHE A 205 8.35 -16.88 0.54
CA PHE A 205 8.14 -16.51 1.94
C PHE A 205 6.63 -16.45 2.24
N PRO A 206 6.25 -16.47 3.52
CA PRO A 206 4.85 -16.40 3.92
C PRO A 206 4.15 -15.12 3.44
N VAL A 207 2.91 -15.27 2.98
CA VAL A 207 2.02 -14.17 2.58
C VAL A 207 0.70 -14.30 3.32
N LEU A 208 0.19 -13.19 3.84
CA LEU A 208 -1.15 -13.07 4.43
C LEU A 208 -1.97 -12.05 3.63
N ILE A 209 -3.15 -12.46 3.19
CA ILE A 209 -4.09 -11.56 2.50
C ILE A 209 -5.16 -11.11 3.51
N LEU A 210 -5.30 -9.79 3.67
CA LEU A 210 -6.36 -9.18 4.47
C LEU A 210 -7.25 -8.34 3.57
N VAL A 211 -8.57 -8.45 3.72
CA VAL A 211 -9.52 -7.65 2.93
C VAL A 211 -10.74 -7.28 3.76
N GLY A 212 -11.21 -6.05 3.63
CA GLY A 212 -12.45 -5.60 4.27
C GLY A 212 -13.65 -6.43 3.80
N ASP A 213 -14.49 -6.92 4.74
CA ASP A 213 -15.67 -7.71 4.40
C ASP A 213 -16.71 -6.93 3.58
N LYS A 214 -16.71 -5.59 3.72
CA LYS A 214 -17.54 -4.64 2.99
C LYS A 214 -16.81 -3.91 1.87
N ASP A 215 -15.56 -4.31 1.55
CA ASP A 215 -14.84 -3.68 0.43
C ASP A 215 -15.60 -3.89 -0.88
N SER A 216 -15.96 -2.80 -1.50
CA SER A 216 -16.64 -2.72 -2.79
C SER A 216 -15.82 -1.97 -3.85
N THR A 217 -14.55 -1.73 -3.57
CA THR A 217 -13.64 -1.04 -4.49
C THR A 217 -13.30 -1.94 -5.67
N GLY A 218 -13.92 -1.66 -6.79
CA GLY A 218 -13.80 -2.48 -7.99
C GLY A 218 -14.04 -3.96 -7.70
N LYS A 219 -13.07 -4.82 -8.06
CA LYS A 219 -13.12 -6.27 -7.87
C LYS A 219 -12.07 -6.77 -6.86
N VAL A 220 -11.56 -5.91 -5.96
CA VAL A 220 -10.48 -6.26 -5.02
C VAL A 220 -10.75 -7.56 -4.26
N LYS A 221 -11.93 -7.71 -3.66
CA LYS A 221 -12.30 -8.96 -2.95
C LYS A 221 -12.27 -10.20 -3.85
N ALA A 222 -12.71 -10.07 -5.10
CA ALA A 222 -12.71 -11.19 -6.04
C ALA A 222 -11.27 -11.58 -6.41
N TYR A 223 -10.39 -10.60 -6.64
CA TYR A 223 -8.99 -10.85 -6.92
C TYR A 223 -8.24 -11.44 -5.71
N CYS A 224 -8.51 -10.97 -4.49
CA CYS A 224 -7.96 -11.57 -3.27
C CYS A 224 -8.38 -13.04 -3.11
N LYS A 225 -9.64 -13.36 -3.38
CA LYS A 225 -10.14 -14.76 -3.38
C LYS A 225 -9.45 -15.62 -4.45
N ALA A 226 -9.31 -15.09 -5.66
CA ALA A 226 -8.64 -15.80 -6.74
C ALA A 226 -7.17 -16.03 -6.40
N TRP A 227 -6.50 -15.03 -5.83
CA TRP A 227 -5.12 -15.14 -5.38
C TRP A 227 -4.94 -16.22 -4.32
N ALA A 228 -5.71 -16.14 -3.23
CA ALA A 228 -5.69 -17.15 -2.16
C ALA A 228 -5.94 -18.57 -2.69
N ARG A 229 -6.93 -18.74 -3.57
CA ARG A 229 -7.26 -20.05 -4.17
C ARG A 229 -6.13 -20.62 -5.03
N GLN A 230 -5.43 -19.75 -5.80
CA GLN A 230 -4.38 -20.21 -6.71
C GLN A 230 -3.04 -20.48 -5.99
N THR A 231 -2.78 -19.81 -4.86
CA THR A 231 -1.49 -19.87 -4.18
C THR A 231 -1.55 -20.62 -2.85
N GLY A 232 -2.73 -20.83 -2.28
CA GLY A 232 -2.89 -21.35 -0.92
C GLY A 232 -2.61 -20.32 0.19
N TYR A 233 -2.38 -19.05 -0.14
CA TYR A 233 -2.14 -18.02 0.86
C TYR A 233 -3.37 -17.81 1.75
N PRO A 234 -3.21 -17.68 3.09
CA PRO A 234 -4.31 -17.36 4.00
C PRO A 234 -5.00 -16.07 3.59
N LEU A 235 -6.33 -16.09 3.57
CA LEU A 235 -7.18 -14.94 3.32
C LEU A 235 -8.09 -14.70 4.52
N HIS A 236 -7.92 -13.57 5.22
CA HIS A 236 -8.76 -13.19 6.34
C HIS A 236 -9.59 -11.95 6.02
N TYR A 237 -10.86 -11.99 6.44
CA TYR A 237 -11.77 -10.85 6.28
C TYR A 237 -11.75 -9.95 7.51
N ILE A 238 -11.56 -8.65 7.29
CA ILE A 238 -11.63 -7.64 8.32
C ILE A 238 -13.09 -7.21 8.47
N LYS A 239 -13.68 -7.51 9.63
CA LYS A 239 -15.10 -7.30 9.92
C LYS A 239 -15.45 -5.80 9.96
N ASN A 240 -16.61 -5.46 9.39
CA ASN A 240 -17.13 -4.10 9.34
C ASN A 240 -16.16 -3.09 8.74
N ALA A 241 -15.41 -3.48 7.72
CA ALA A 241 -14.43 -2.64 7.05
C ALA A 241 -14.68 -2.60 5.54
N LYS A 242 -14.56 -1.42 4.95
CA LYS A 242 -14.44 -1.22 3.52
C LYS A 242 -12.97 -1.32 3.10
N HIS A 243 -12.59 -0.67 2.00
CA HIS A 243 -11.26 -0.70 1.42
C HIS A 243 -10.17 -0.08 2.31
N PHE A 244 -10.49 0.84 3.19
CA PHE A 244 -9.55 1.37 4.19
C PHE A 244 -9.65 0.55 5.51
N ALA A 245 -9.41 -0.76 5.41
CA ALA A 245 -9.66 -1.69 6.51
C ALA A 245 -8.80 -1.42 7.75
N ASN A 246 -7.55 -0.97 7.58
CA ASN A 246 -6.69 -0.60 8.71
C ASN A 246 -7.12 0.68 9.44
N GLY A 247 -7.92 1.53 8.81
CA GLY A 247 -8.57 2.66 9.44
C GLY A 247 -9.91 2.28 10.08
N ASP A 248 -10.69 1.45 9.40
CA ASP A 248 -12.04 1.06 9.82
C ASP A 248 -12.02 0.10 11.02
N ASN A 249 -11.17 -0.90 10.99
CA ASN A 249 -11.02 -1.87 12.11
C ASN A 249 -9.55 -2.11 12.46
N PRO A 250 -8.85 -1.10 12.99
CA PRO A 250 -7.43 -1.20 13.30
C PRO A 250 -7.11 -2.27 14.34
N LYS A 251 -8.03 -2.55 15.27
CA LYS A 251 -7.82 -3.58 16.29
C LYS A 251 -7.69 -4.98 15.67
N GLN A 252 -8.56 -5.31 14.73
CA GLN A 252 -8.50 -6.61 14.05
C GLN A 252 -7.28 -6.65 13.12
N VAL A 253 -7.04 -5.61 12.30
CA VAL A 253 -5.87 -5.56 11.40
C VAL A 253 -4.57 -5.71 12.19
N ASN A 254 -4.41 -4.99 13.30
CA ASN A 254 -3.21 -5.09 14.13
C ASN A 254 -3.03 -6.50 14.70
N ARG A 255 -4.11 -7.15 15.15
CA ARG A 255 -4.08 -8.53 15.65
C ARG A 255 -3.67 -9.53 14.57
N GLU A 256 -4.23 -9.44 13.36
CA GLU A 256 -3.90 -10.33 12.25
C GLU A 256 -2.42 -10.17 11.83
N ILE A 257 -1.94 -8.92 11.68
CA ILE A 257 -0.53 -8.64 11.37
C ILE A 257 0.37 -9.18 12.50
N GLN A 258 0.02 -8.95 13.77
CA GLN A 258 0.81 -9.42 14.92
C GLN A 258 0.87 -10.95 14.99
N ALA A 259 -0.24 -11.64 14.73
CA ALA A 259 -0.28 -13.10 14.68
C ALA A 259 0.58 -13.64 13.53
N PHE A 260 0.48 -13.02 12.35
CA PHE A 260 1.33 -13.36 11.19
C PHE A 260 2.81 -13.23 11.52
N ILE A 261 3.23 -12.09 12.10
CA ILE A 261 4.64 -11.87 12.49
C ILE A 261 5.12 -12.97 13.45
N LYS A 262 4.35 -13.30 14.49
CA LYS A 262 4.73 -14.34 15.44
C LYS A 262 4.90 -15.73 14.83
N ASN A 263 4.20 -16.01 13.74
CA ASN A 263 4.26 -17.32 13.06
C ASN A 263 5.45 -17.45 12.10
N ILE A 264 6.10 -16.33 11.75
CA ILE A 264 7.23 -16.29 10.80
C ILE A 264 8.56 -15.87 11.46
N SER A 265 8.54 -15.56 12.76
CA SER A 265 9.71 -15.11 13.55
C SER A 265 10.53 -16.28 14.07
#